data_ebeafeba5a2654801d9247401d47e2e9
#
_entry.id   ebeafeba5a2654801d9247401d47e2e9
#
_cell.length_a   1.000
_cell.length_b   1.000
_cell.length_c   1.000
_cell.angle_alpha   90.00
_cell.angle_beta   90.00
_cell.angle_gamma   90.00
#
_symmetry.space_group_name_H-M   'P 1'
#
loop_
_entity.id
_entity.type
_entity.pdbx_description
1 polymer ?
#
loop_
_entity_poly.entity_id
_entity_poly.type
_entity_poly.pdbx_seq_one_letter_code
_entity_poly.pdbx_strand_id
1 'polypeptide(L)'
;MFELPELVTLAAQANETLVGRTVREGLLGNRPHKFVWYNRTTEEFGRLTAGRRVGQASTRGRWLFIPLEPGYVLLLGEFGGSLLFHPTDETLPEIYHLALRFEDGSALTARTAMWGAMELYEAGREQERELVRDMRPTPVDSSFTFKYFRGLIDEVLTGKKRSVKGLLTQDQLIPGLGNAIAQDIMFRARLHPRHDLAALDEEQRRALYEAIGATVRAAIDQGGRNDEVDLHGQPGGYARIMDRSAAGQPCPRCSTTIVKIQYLGGACYLCPACQT
;
A
#
# COMPACT_ATOMS: atom_id res chain seq x y z
N MET A 1 -7.53 -2.32 1.25
CA MET A 1 -6.53 -1.22 1.37
C MET A 1 -5.30 -1.62 0.61
N PHE A 2 -4.83 -0.75 -0.27
CA PHE A 2 -3.60 -0.98 -1.01
C PHE A 2 -2.40 -1.07 -0.07
N GLU A 3 -1.57 -2.06 -0.31
CA GLU A 3 -0.27 -2.24 0.33
C GLU A 3 0.83 -1.93 -0.71
N LEU A 4 2.09 -2.06 -0.35
CA LEU A 4 3.21 -1.68 -1.22
C LEU A 4 3.17 -2.34 -2.62
N PRO A 5 2.83 -3.63 -2.78
CA PRO A 5 2.80 -4.24 -4.11
C PRO A 5 1.82 -3.56 -5.08
N GLU A 6 0.59 -3.29 -4.63
CA GLU A 6 -0.41 -2.64 -5.46
C GLU A 6 0.02 -1.21 -5.84
N LEU A 7 0.60 -0.47 -4.89
CA LEU A 7 1.05 0.90 -5.17
C LEU A 7 2.24 0.96 -6.13
N VAL A 8 3.16 -0.01 -6.06
CA VAL A 8 4.25 -0.13 -7.05
C VAL A 8 3.68 -0.39 -8.45
N THR A 9 2.71 -1.31 -8.57
CA THR A 9 2.02 -1.60 -9.83
C THR A 9 1.28 -0.37 -10.35
N LEU A 10 0.50 0.31 -9.49
CA LEU A 10 -0.22 1.52 -9.87
C LEU A 10 0.71 2.65 -10.30
N ALA A 11 1.87 2.83 -9.65
CA ALA A 11 2.87 3.82 -10.05
C ALA A 11 3.46 3.51 -11.43
N ALA A 12 3.79 2.25 -11.69
CA ALA A 12 4.31 1.81 -12.99
C ALA A 12 3.28 2.06 -14.11
N GLN A 13 2.04 1.63 -13.91
CA GLN A 13 0.96 1.83 -14.88
C GLN A 13 0.59 3.32 -15.06
N ALA A 14 0.64 4.12 -13.99
CA ALA A 14 0.46 5.57 -14.08
C ALA A 14 1.56 6.21 -14.95
N ASN A 15 2.79 5.73 -14.86
CA ASN A 15 3.89 6.20 -15.68
C ASN A 15 3.72 5.87 -17.17
N GLU A 16 3.16 4.71 -17.47
CA GLU A 16 2.87 4.31 -18.85
C GLU A 16 1.65 5.04 -19.43
N THR A 17 0.66 5.33 -18.59
CA THR A 17 -0.67 5.79 -19.02
C THR A 17 -0.86 7.29 -18.89
N LEU A 18 -0.37 7.92 -17.81
CA LEU A 18 -0.75 9.29 -17.44
C LEU A 18 0.32 10.33 -17.75
N VAL A 19 1.61 9.96 -17.81
CA VAL A 19 2.71 10.93 -17.98
C VAL A 19 2.53 11.76 -19.24
N GLY A 20 2.65 13.08 -19.07
CA GLY A 20 2.51 14.06 -20.15
C GLY A 20 1.07 14.53 -20.40
N ARG A 21 0.04 13.90 -19.84
CA ARG A 21 -1.34 14.38 -19.95
C ARG A 21 -1.51 15.69 -19.20
N THR A 22 -2.24 16.62 -19.79
CA THR A 22 -2.56 17.92 -19.17
C THR A 22 -3.93 17.84 -18.47
N VAL A 23 -3.97 18.24 -17.23
CA VAL A 23 -5.22 18.30 -16.44
C VAL A 23 -6.06 19.46 -16.95
N ARG A 24 -7.25 19.17 -17.47
CA ARG A 24 -8.28 20.15 -17.81
C ARG A 24 -9.05 20.61 -16.58
N GLU A 25 -9.41 19.66 -15.73
CA GLU A 25 -10.20 19.92 -14.53
C GLU A 25 -9.84 18.94 -13.41
N GLY A 26 -9.60 19.45 -12.19
CA GLY A 26 -9.44 18.66 -10.98
C GLY A 26 -10.62 18.82 -10.04
N LEU A 27 -11.15 17.70 -9.54
CA LEU A 27 -12.33 17.65 -8.68
C LEU A 27 -12.02 16.85 -7.41
N LEU A 28 -12.39 17.39 -6.25
CA LEU A 28 -12.46 16.63 -5.00
C LEU A 28 -13.93 16.19 -4.80
N GLY A 29 -14.09 14.99 -4.32
CA GLY A 29 -15.29 14.25 -3.97
C GLY A 29 -16.66 14.81 -4.36
N ASN A 30 -17.41 14.06 -5.14
CA ASN A 30 -18.79 14.42 -5.50
C ASN A 30 -19.83 13.98 -4.45
N ARG A 31 -19.38 13.29 -3.40
CA ARG A 31 -20.17 12.98 -2.19
C ARG A 31 -19.32 13.12 -0.93
N PRO A 32 -19.87 13.67 0.17
CA PRO A 32 -19.18 13.73 1.44
C PRO A 32 -18.80 12.33 1.93
N HIS A 33 -17.56 12.16 2.36
CA HIS A 33 -17.09 10.93 2.97
C HIS A 33 -16.33 11.23 4.26
N LYS A 34 -16.81 10.74 5.40
CA LYS A 34 -16.32 11.08 6.73
C LYS A 34 -14.84 10.78 6.96
N PHE A 35 -14.27 9.83 6.23
CA PHE A 35 -12.92 9.33 6.43
C PHE A 35 -11.99 9.56 5.22
N VAL A 36 -12.30 10.57 4.41
CA VAL A 36 -11.38 11.06 3.37
C VAL A 36 -10.83 12.41 3.79
N TRP A 37 -9.51 12.52 3.80
CA TRP A 37 -8.81 13.75 4.18
C TRP A 37 -8.30 14.45 2.93
N TYR A 38 -8.60 15.75 2.89
CA TYR A 38 -8.10 16.67 1.89
C TYR A 38 -7.40 17.83 2.59
N ASN A 39 -6.34 18.35 1.99
CA ASN A 39 -5.65 19.55 2.48
C ASN A 39 -5.97 20.80 1.64
N ARG A 40 -6.91 20.70 0.70
CA ARG A 40 -7.42 21.80 -0.13
C ARG A 40 -8.94 21.78 -0.18
N THR A 41 -9.54 22.94 -0.45
CA THR A 41 -10.94 23.01 -0.86
C THR A 41 -11.10 22.54 -2.30
N THR A 42 -12.34 22.25 -2.72
CA THR A 42 -12.61 21.83 -4.10
C THR A 42 -12.21 22.91 -5.12
N GLU A 43 -12.48 24.19 -4.81
CA GLU A 43 -12.10 25.33 -5.64
C GLU A 43 -10.58 25.50 -5.75
N GLU A 44 -9.88 25.41 -4.62
CA GLU A 44 -8.41 25.47 -4.60
C GLU A 44 -7.80 24.34 -5.40
N PHE A 45 -8.27 23.09 -5.20
CA PHE A 45 -7.77 21.92 -5.91
C PHE A 45 -7.97 22.08 -7.43
N GLY A 46 -9.17 22.45 -7.87
CA GLY A 46 -9.46 22.69 -9.28
C GLY A 46 -8.55 23.75 -9.89
N ARG A 47 -8.43 24.92 -9.24
CA ARG A 47 -7.57 26.01 -9.71
C ARG A 47 -6.09 25.66 -9.75
N LEU A 48 -5.59 24.90 -8.75
CA LEU A 48 -4.16 24.56 -8.65
C LEU A 48 -3.75 23.41 -9.58
N THR A 49 -4.68 22.54 -9.97
CA THR A 49 -4.40 21.39 -10.83
C THR A 49 -4.63 21.68 -12.32
N ALA A 50 -5.55 22.59 -12.67
CA ALA A 50 -5.84 22.94 -14.06
C ALA A 50 -4.58 23.42 -14.81
N GLY A 51 -4.38 22.92 -16.03
CA GLY A 51 -3.24 23.21 -16.90
C GLY A 51 -1.93 22.52 -16.49
N ARG A 52 -1.92 21.71 -15.43
CA ARG A 52 -0.72 20.97 -14.99
C ARG A 52 -0.58 19.68 -15.79
N ARG A 53 0.69 19.29 -16.04
CA ARG A 53 1.03 18.03 -16.70
C ARG A 53 1.38 16.97 -15.69
N VAL A 54 0.90 15.76 -15.90
CA VAL A 54 1.28 14.61 -15.08
C VAL A 54 2.75 14.25 -15.34
N GLY A 55 3.54 14.25 -14.29
CA GLY A 55 4.93 13.80 -14.27
C GLY A 55 5.08 12.34 -13.86
N GLN A 56 6.34 11.91 -13.62
CA GLN A 56 6.67 10.53 -13.24
C GLN A 56 6.15 10.21 -11.83
N ALA A 57 5.17 9.32 -11.74
CA ALA A 57 4.64 8.84 -10.48
C ALA A 57 5.65 7.94 -9.77
N SER A 58 5.61 7.96 -8.45
CA SER A 58 6.44 7.11 -7.59
C SER A 58 5.67 6.67 -6.36
N THR A 59 6.18 5.67 -5.64
CA THR A 59 5.56 5.21 -4.39
C THR A 59 6.58 5.18 -3.25
N ARG A 60 6.10 5.49 -2.06
CA ARG A 60 6.85 5.32 -0.81
C ARG A 60 5.87 4.81 0.26
N GLY A 61 6.16 3.61 0.80
CA GLY A 61 5.30 2.97 1.79
C GLY A 61 3.87 2.75 1.26
N ARG A 62 2.90 3.39 1.89
CA ARG A 62 1.48 3.36 1.47
C ARG A 62 1.04 4.64 0.75
N TRP A 63 1.97 5.35 0.13
CA TRP A 63 1.71 6.60 -0.56
C TRP A 63 2.12 6.52 -2.02
N LEU A 64 1.21 6.96 -2.89
CA LEU A 64 1.46 7.19 -4.30
C LEU A 64 1.63 8.71 -4.51
N PHE A 65 2.71 9.09 -5.18
CA PHE A 65 3.06 10.47 -5.50
C PHE A 65 2.88 10.65 -7.00
N ILE A 66 2.02 11.57 -7.40
CA ILE A 66 1.77 11.91 -8.81
C ILE A 66 2.14 13.38 -8.99
N PRO A 67 3.32 13.70 -9.56
CA PRO A 67 3.67 15.08 -9.87
C PRO A 67 2.67 15.70 -10.84
N LEU A 68 2.27 16.95 -10.58
CA LEU A 68 1.46 17.80 -11.44
C LEU A 68 2.29 19.04 -11.76
N GLU A 69 3.01 18.96 -12.85
CA GLU A 69 4.04 19.93 -13.26
C GLU A 69 3.47 21.14 -14.02
N PRO A 70 4.04 22.31 -13.78
CA PRO A 70 5.07 22.61 -12.81
C PRO A 70 4.50 22.83 -11.40
N GLY A 71 5.25 22.46 -10.39
CA GLY A 71 5.15 23.03 -9.03
C GLY A 71 4.22 22.33 -8.04
N TYR A 72 3.55 21.22 -8.39
CA TYR A 72 2.70 20.49 -7.45
C TYR A 72 2.95 18.98 -7.48
N VAL A 73 2.56 18.31 -6.39
CA VAL A 73 2.51 16.85 -6.30
C VAL A 73 1.21 16.45 -5.60
N LEU A 74 0.46 15.55 -6.23
CA LEU A 74 -0.72 14.91 -5.66
C LEU A 74 -0.26 13.67 -4.90
N LEU A 75 -0.63 13.60 -3.63
CA LEU A 75 -0.41 12.46 -2.74
C LEU A 75 -1.71 11.69 -2.54
N LEU A 76 -1.68 10.41 -2.85
CA LEU A 76 -2.76 9.48 -2.54
C LEU A 76 -2.22 8.46 -1.52
N GLY A 77 -2.77 8.45 -0.31
CA GLY A 77 -2.21 7.62 0.75
C GLY A 77 -3.24 6.98 1.67
N GLU A 78 -2.80 5.90 2.31
CA GLU A 78 -3.59 5.13 3.29
C GLU A 78 -4.98 4.75 2.75
N PHE A 79 -5.14 4.54 1.45
CA PHE A 79 -6.43 4.28 0.83
C PHE A 79 -6.55 2.85 0.30
N GLY A 80 -7.78 2.36 0.27
CA GLY A 80 -8.13 1.09 -0.35
C GLY A 80 -9.49 1.22 -0.99
N GLY A 81 -9.57 0.77 -2.22
CA GLY A 81 -10.74 0.93 -3.07
C GLY A 81 -10.31 0.87 -4.51
N SER A 82 -10.33 1.98 -5.25
CA SER A 82 -9.90 1.99 -6.65
C SER A 82 -9.21 3.29 -7.03
N LEU A 83 -8.17 3.17 -7.85
CA LEU A 83 -7.60 4.23 -8.66
C LEU A 83 -7.72 3.78 -10.11
N LEU A 84 -8.57 4.43 -10.90
CA LEU A 84 -8.93 3.95 -12.23
C LEU A 84 -8.68 5.01 -13.29
N PHE A 85 -8.05 4.58 -14.38
CA PHE A 85 -7.98 5.35 -15.62
C PHE A 85 -9.22 5.09 -16.48
N HIS A 86 -9.77 6.15 -17.03
CA HIS A 86 -10.91 6.13 -17.94
C HIS A 86 -10.47 6.68 -19.31
N PRO A 87 -10.57 5.91 -20.39
CA PRO A 87 -10.25 6.40 -21.74
C PRO A 87 -11.13 7.56 -22.19
N THR A 88 -12.32 7.69 -21.61
CA THR A 88 -13.24 8.82 -21.79
C THR A 88 -13.80 9.28 -20.45
N ASP A 89 -13.95 10.59 -20.28
CA ASP A 89 -14.54 11.18 -19.07
C ASP A 89 -16.09 11.27 -19.12
N GLU A 90 -16.71 10.76 -20.19
CA GLU A 90 -18.17 10.68 -20.32
C GLU A 90 -18.79 9.61 -19.41
N THR A 91 -18.00 8.61 -19.01
CA THR A 91 -18.46 7.43 -18.24
C THR A 91 -17.77 7.32 -16.87
N LEU A 92 -17.60 8.44 -16.17
CA LEU A 92 -17.04 8.41 -14.82
C LEU A 92 -17.98 7.68 -13.84
N PRO A 93 -17.42 7.01 -12.82
CA PRO A 93 -18.23 6.36 -11.80
C PRO A 93 -19.13 7.39 -11.08
N GLU A 94 -20.33 6.97 -10.70
CA GLU A 94 -21.29 7.83 -9.98
C GLU A 94 -20.69 8.43 -8.70
N ILE A 95 -19.80 7.70 -8.04
CA ILE A 95 -19.14 8.13 -6.80
C ILE A 95 -17.63 8.06 -6.98
N TYR A 96 -16.98 9.20 -6.79
CA TYR A 96 -15.52 9.31 -6.66
C TYR A 96 -15.15 10.28 -5.52
N HIS A 97 -13.97 10.14 -4.98
CA HIS A 97 -13.43 11.05 -3.96
C HIS A 97 -12.38 12.00 -4.54
N LEU A 98 -11.85 11.70 -5.73
CA LEU A 98 -11.03 12.58 -6.53
C LEU A 98 -11.22 12.22 -8.00
N ALA A 99 -11.24 13.25 -8.87
CA ALA A 99 -11.12 13.06 -10.31
C ALA A 99 -10.17 14.10 -10.92
N LEU A 100 -9.36 13.65 -11.86
CA LEU A 100 -8.61 14.49 -12.79
C LEU A 100 -9.14 14.19 -14.18
N ARG A 101 -9.73 15.19 -14.85
CA ARG A 101 -10.10 15.13 -16.26
C ARG A 101 -9.00 15.73 -17.10
N PHE A 102 -8.60 15.07 -18.17
CA PHE A 102 -7.51 15.51 -19.02
C PHE A 102 -8.02 16.21 -20.29
N GLU A 103 -7.15 17.00 -20.93
CA GLU A 103 -7.49 17.74 -22.17
C GLU A 103 -7.81 16.80 -23.32
N ASP A 104 -7.27 15.59 -23.34
CA ASP A 104 -7.53 14.58 -24.36
C ASP A 104 -8.86 13.82 -24.18
N GLY A 105 -9.68 14.22 -23.20
CA GLY A 105 -10.96 13.63 -22.90
C GLY A 105 -10.91 12.39 -22.02
N SER A 106 -9.74 11.94 -21.60
CA SER A 106 -9.59 10.87 -20.62
C SER A 106 -9.68 11.37 -19.18
N ALA A 107 -9.73 10.47 -18.20
CA ALA A 107 -9.75 10.84 -16.79
C ALA A 107 -9.08 9.81 -15.88
N LEU A 108 -8.71 10.27 -14.69
CA LEU A 108 -8.30 9.45 -13.55
C LEU A 108 -9.29 9.67 -12.41
N THR A 109 -9.78 8.59 -11.79
CA THR A 109 -10.62 8.70 -10.59
C THR A 109 -10.02 7.90 -9.44
N ALA A 110 -10.13 8.44 -8.22
CA ALA A 110 -9.83 7.72 -7.00
C ALA A 110 -11.07 7.59 -6.12
N ARG A 111 -11.31 6.39 -5.61
CA ARG A 111 -12.37 6.10 -4.65
C ARG A 111 -11.82 5.25 -3.52
N THR A 112 -12.07 5.64 -2.29
CA THR A 112 -11.74 4.82 -1.12
C THR A 112 -12.97 4.15 -0.53
N ALA A 113 -12.80 2.93 -0.06
CA ALA A 113 -13.88 2.15 0.56
C ALA A 113 -14.03 2.46 2.06
N MET A 114 -12.96 2.88 2.73
CA MET A 114 -12.94 3.15 4.18
C MET A 114 -12.39 4.54 4.46
N TRP A 115 -11.09 4.71 4.47
CA TRP A 115 -10.39 5.98 4.68
C TRP A 115 -9.34 6.18 3.60
N GLY A 116 -8.86 7.39 3.49
CA GLY A 116 -7.79 7.74 2.57
C GLY A 116 -7.44 9.21 2.65
N ALA A 117 -6.23 9.56 2.27
CA ALA A 117 -5.77 10.92 2.12
C ALA A 117 -5.57 11.22 0.62
N MET A 118 -6.09 12.34 0.17
CA MET A 118 -5.97 12.86 -1.20
C MET A 118 -5.55 14.31 -1.08
N GLU A 119 -4.25 14.54 -1.05
CA GLU A 119 -3.65 15.81 -0.65
C GLU A 119 -2.79 16.38 -1.77
N LEU A 120 -2.83 17.70 -1.97
CA LEU A 120 -2.06 18.40 -2.97
C LEU A 120 -1.05 19.34 -2.29
N TYR A 121 0.24 19.09 -2.51
CA TYR A 121 1.32 19.91 -1.99
C TYR A 121 2.04 20.67 -3.12
N GLU A 122 2.66 21.78 -2.79
CA GLU A 122 3.71 22.34 -3.63
C GLU A 122 4.88 21.36 -3.69
N ALA A 123 5.48 21.22 -4.85
CA ALA A 123 6.61 20.30 -5.04
C ALA A 123 7.77 20.63 -4.07
N GLY A 124 8.24 19.62 -3.34
CA GLY A 124 9.24 19.76 -2.27
C GLY A 124 8.66 20.03 -0.88
N ARG A 125 7.33 20.28 -0.77
CA ARG A 125 6.65 20.49 0.52
C ARG A 125 5.81 19.29 0.98
N GLU A 126 5.78 18.21 0.25
CA GLU A 126 5.09 16.97 0.63
C GLU A 126 5.59 16.37 1.94
N GLN A 127 6.80 16.76 2.37
CA GLN A 127 7.37 16.38 3.66
C GLN A 127 6.74 17.12 4.85
N GLU A 128 5.87 18.11 4.64
CA GLU A 128 5.03 18.67 5.70
C GLU A 128 4.07 17.63 6.25
N ARG A 129 3.75 16.62 5.44
CA ARG A 129 3.05 15.43 5.91
C ARG A 129 3.99 14.58 6.77
N GLU A 130 3.74 14.52 8.08
CA GLU A 130 4.60 13.82 9.04
C GLU A 130 4.87 12.36 8.64
N LEU A 131 3.83 11.62 8.21
CA LEU A 131 3.95 10.23 7.76
C LEU A 131 4.85 10.07 6.51
N VAL A 132 5.00 11.13 5.70
CA VAL A 132 5.89 11.13 4.54
C VAL A 132 7.30 11.52 4.94
N ARG A 133 7.46 12.54 5.80
CA ARG A 133 8.75 13.03 6.28
C ARG A 133 9.55 11.94 6.98
N ASP A 134 8.89 11.22 7.89
CA ASP A 134 9.54 10.28 8.82
C ASP A 134 9.53 8.83 8.28
N MET A 135 9.25 8.66 6.99
CA MET A 135 9.13 7.35 6.38
C MET A 135 10.46 6.62 6.28
N ARG A 136 10.47 5.40 6.80
CA ARG A 136 11.59 4.47 6.77
C ARG A 136 11.74 3.81 5.38
N PRO A 137 12.90 3.18 5.08
CA PRO A 137 13.05 2.34 3.90
C PRO A 137 11.99 1.25 3.80
N THR A 138 11.49 1.04 2.58
CA THR A 138 10.52 -0.01 2.24
C THR A 138 11.24 -1.26 1.73
N PRO A 139 10.57 -2.43 1.70
CA PRO A 139 11.16 -3.67 1.19
C PRO A 139 11.64 -3.65 -0.27
N VAL A 140 11.28 -2.62 -1.06
CA VAL A 140 11.76 -2.45 -2.45
C VAL A 140 12.96 -1.51 -2.55
N ASP A 141 13.32 -0.80 -1.48
CA ASP A 141 14.46 0.11 -1.49
C ASP A 141 15.77 -0.66 -1.32
N SER A 142 16.81 -0.26 -2.03
CA SER A 142 18.15 -0.85 -1.92
C SER A 142 18.76 -0.71 -0.52
N SER A 143 18.32 0.28 0.25
CA SER A 143 18.72 0.51 1.64
C SER A 143 18.05 -0.45 2.64
N PHE A 144 16.96 -1.16 2.24
CA PHE A 144 16.33 -2.18 3.08
C PHE A 144 17.16 -3.47 3.09
N THR A 145 18.35 -3.40 3.66
CA THR A 145 19.27 -4.53 3.80
C THR A 145 19.00 -5.35 5.05
N PHE A 146 19.54 -6.57 5.12
CA PHE A 146 19.45 -7.37 6.35
C PHE A 146 20.08 -6.66 7.56
N LYS A 147 21.19 -5.92 7.35
CA LYS A 147 21.79 -5.10 8.41
C LYS A 147 20.83 -4.02 8.92
N TYR A 148 20.15 -3.33 8.01
CA TYR A 148 19.12 -2.35 8.36
C TYR A 148 17.97 -2.99 9.14
N PHE A 149 17.44 -4.13 8.65
CA PHE A 149 16.34 -4.86 9.28
C PHE A 149 16.67 -5.33 10.70
N ARG A 150 17.89 -5.82 10.93
CA ARG A 150 18.37 -6.14 12.28
C ARG A 150 18.38 -4.92 13.19
N GLY A 151 18.96 -3.82 12.73
CA GLY A 151 18.98 -2.57 13.49
C GLY A 151 17.57 -2.04 13.81
N LEU A 152 16.62 -2.21 12.91
CA LEU A 152 15.22 -1.88 13.15
C LEU A 152 14.62 -2.74 14.27
N ILE A 153 14.87 -4.05 14.28
CA ILE A 153 14.41 -4.94 15.36
C ILE A 153 15.04 -4.49 16.70
N ASP A 154 16.33 -4.25 16.73
CA ASP A 154 17.04 -3.86 17.96
C ASP A 154 16.51 -2.50 18.48
N GLU A 155 16.26 -1.53 17.60
CA GLU A 155 15.63 -0.26 17.95
C GLU A 155 14.23 -0.45 18.54
N VAL A 156 13.39 -1.25 17.89
CA VAL A 156 12.01 -1.52 18.34
C VAL A 156 11.99 -2.19 19.72
N LEU A 157 12.97 -3.05 20.01
CA LEU A 157 13.07 -3.75 21.28
C LEU A 157 13.54 -2.86 22.44
N THR A 158 14.10 -1.68 22.18
CA THR A 158 14.39 -0.69 23.25
C THR A 158 13.12 -0.06 23.84
N GLY A 159 12.01 -0.15 23.13
CA GLY A 159 10.71 0.41 23.52
C GLY A 159 9.77 -0.63 24.13
N LYS A 160 8.63 -0.82 23.48
CA LYS A 160 7.59 -1.73 23.93
C LYS A 160 7.81 -3.15 23.41
N LYS A 161 7.45 -4.15 24.23
CA LYS A 161 7.36 -5.54 23.77
C LYS A 161 6.50 -5.66 22.52
N ARG A 162 7.01 -6.32 21.48
CA ARG A 162 6.32 -6.52 20.21
C ARG A 162 6.37 -7.96 19.76
N SER A 163 5.34 -8.34 19.03
CA SER A 163 5.30 -9.61 18.30
C SER A 163 5.76 -9.42 16.85
N VAL A 164 6.01 -10.54 16.18
CA VAL A 164 6.32 -10.56 14.74
C VAL A 164 5.23 -9.86 13.93
N LYS A 165 3.93 -10.15 14.18
CA LYS A 165 2.86 -9.41 13.51
C LYS A 165 2.92 -7.91 13.80
N GLY A 166 3.22 -7.52 15.04
CA GLY A 166 3.34 -6.12 15.44
C GLY A 166 4.44 -5.38 14.66
N LEU A 167 5.60 -6.00 14.44
CA LEU A 167 6.66 -5.45 13.61
C LEU A 167 6.18 -5.21 12.17
N LEU A 168 5.43 -6.16 11.59
CA LEU A 168 5.02 -6.10 10.19
C LEU A 168 3.87 -5.13 9.91
N THR A 169 2.98 -4.90 10.90
CA THR A 169 1.69 -4.23 10.62
C THR A 169 1.41 -2.97 11.43
N GLN A 170 2.14 -2.72 12.52
CA GLN A 170 1.89 -1.56 13.37
C GLN A 170 2.88 -0.42 13.10
N ASP A 171 2.40 0.80 13.28
CA ASP A 171 3.18 2.04 13.24
C ASP A 171 4.01 2.23 11.95
N GLN A 172 3.68 1.51 10.87
CA GLN A 172 4.44 1.51 9.61
C GLN A 172 5.96 1.37 9.83
N LEU A 173 6.36 0.51 10.79
CA LEU A 173 7.78 0.22 11.06
C LEU A 173 8.50 -0.31 9.82
N ILE A 174 7.77 -1.09 9.01
CA ILE A 174 8.17 -1.47 7.65
C ILE A 174 7.10 -0.88 6.73
N PRO A 175 7.35 0.31 6.14
CA PRO A 175 6.33 1.03 5.40
C PRO A 175 5.81 0.23 4.20
N GLY A 176 4.49 0.31 3.99
CA GLY A 176 3.84 -0.37 2.88
C GLY A 176 3.34 -1.77 3.19
N LEU A 177 3.79 -2.40 4.27
CA LEU A 177 3.22 -3.67 4.70
C LEU A 177 1.91 -3.46 5.46
N GLY A 178 0.97 -4.36 5.24
CA GLY A 178 -0.30 -4.40 5.93
C GLY A 178 -0.69 -5.82 6.35
N ASN A 179 -1.91 -5.96 6.84
CA ASN A 179 -2.38 -7.24 7.38
C ASN A 179 -2.49 -8.33 6.32
N ALA A 180 -2.70 -7.97 5.05
CA ALA A 180 -2.90 -8.95 3.99
C ALA A 180 -1.59 -9.66 3.61
N ILE A 181 -0.54 -8.88 3.29
CA ILE A 181 0.79 -9.42 2.92
C ILE A 181 1.51 -10.04 4.12
N ALA A 182 1.35 -9.48 5.33
CA ALA A 182 2.00 -9.97 6.54
C ALA A 182 1.65 -11.43 6.86
N GLN A 183 0.47 -11.92 6.46
CA GLN A 183 0.06 -13.32 6.67
C GLN A 183 0.98 -14.29 5.94
N ASP A 184 1.22 -14.05 4.65
CA ASP A 184 2.10 -14.88 3.83
C ASP A 184 3.56 -14.77 4.26
N ILE A 185 3.99 -13.57 4.67
CA ILE A 185 5.33 -13.36 5.23
C ILE A 185 5.55 -14.24 6.46
N MET A 186 4.64 -14.20 7.43
CA MET A 186 4.74 -15.02 8.65
C MET A 186 4.69 -16.52 8.34
N PHE A 187 3.85 -16.95 7.39
CA PHE A 187 3.78 -18.34 6.97
C PHE A 187 5.09 -18.80 6.32
N ARG A 188 5.66 -17.98 5.42
CA ARG A 188 6.94 -18.29 4.75
C ARG A 188 8.08 -18.37 5.76
N ALA A 189 8.14 -17.43 6.70
CA ALA A 189 9.12 -17.39 7.77
C ALA A 189 8.91 -18.46 8.87
N ARG A 190 7.79 -19.22 8.85
CA ARG A 190 7.40 -20.20 9.87
C ARG A 190 7.21 -19.60 11.27
N LEU A 191 6.83 -18.34 11.36
CA LEU A 191 6.70 -17.63 12.62
C LEU A 191 5.22 -17.43 12.97
N HIS A 192 4.88 -17.72 14.23
CA HIS A 192 3.55 -17.47 14.76
C HIS A 192 3.31 -15.94 14.87
N PRO A 193 2.09 -15.43 14.57
CA PRO A 193 1.80 -13.99 14.67
C PRO A 193 2.11 -13.38 16.04
N ARG A 194 1.98 -14.15 17.10
CA ARG A 194 2.24 -13.74 18.49
C ARG A 194 3.67 -14.01 18.96
N HIS A 195 4.50 -14.60 18.11
CA HIS A 195 5.89 -14.87 18.48
C HIS A 195 6.57 -13.58 18.95
N ASP A 196 7.22 -13.64 20.11
CA ASP A 196 7.88 -12.47 20.69
C ASP A 196 9.10 -12.08 19.83
N LEU A 197 9.13 -10.84 19.40
CA LEU A 197 10.23 -10.33 18.58
C LEU A 197 11.59 -10.44 19.27
N ALA A 198 11.61 -10.31 20.62
CA ALA A 198 12.82 -10.45 21.42
C ALA A 198 13.36 -11.89 21.48
N ALA A 199 12.50 -12.88 21.24
CA ALA A 199 12.88 -14.30 21.26
C ALA A 199 13.41 -14.82 19.90
N LEU A 200 13.38 -13.98 18.85
CA LEU A 200 13.90 -14.38 17.53
C LEU A 200 15.42 -14.54 17.59
N ASP A 201 15.88 -15.73 17.25
CA ASP A 201 17.30 -15.96 16.97
C ASP A 201 17.71 -15.37 15.60
N GLU A 202 18.99 -15.45 15.26
CA GLU A 202 19.54 -14.84 14.04
C GLU A 202 19.04 -15.54 12.76
N GLU A 203 18.78 -16.84 12.81
CA GLU A 203 18.24 -17.62 11.69
C GLU A 203 16.79 -17.21 11.43
N GLN A 204 15.98 -17.08 12.47
CA GLN A 204 14.60 -16.63 12.40
C GLN A 204 14.49 -15.17 11.90
N ARG A 205 15.39 -14.27 12.35
CA ARG A 205 15.46 -12.89 11.83
C ARG A 205 15.79 -12.87 10.34
N ARG A 206 16.72 -13.70 9.90
CA ARG A 206 17.08 -13.84 8.49
C ARG A 206 15.93 -14.41 7.67
N ALA A 207 15.29 -15.48 8.14
CA ALA A 207 14.12 -16.08 7.49
C ALA A 207 12.96 -15.07 7.35
N LEU A 208 12.72 -14.24 8.37
CA LEU A 208 11.70 -13.19 8.32
C LEU A 208 12.06 -12.11 7.29
N TYR A 209 13.31 -11.64 7.26
CA TYR A 209 13.78 -10.68 6.27
C TYR A 209 13.63 -11.20 4.83
N GLU A 210 14.06 -12.43 4.58
CA GLU A 210 13.96 -13.08 3.27
C GLU A 210 12.50 -13.29 2.85
N ALA A 211 11.64 -13.69 3.80
CA ALA A 211 10.21 -13.84 3.57
C ALA A 211 9.52 -12.51 3.21
N ILE A 212 9.91 -11.39 3.84
CA ILE A 212 9.45 -10.05 3.48
C ILE A 212 9.77 -9.75 2.02
N GLY A 213 11.06 -9.84 1.65
CA GLY A 213 11.51 -9.53 0.30
C GLY A 213 10.89 -10.45 -0.76
N ALA A 214 10.85 -11.76 -0.49
CA ALA A 214 10.28 -12.74 -1.42
C ALA A 214 8.77 -12.54 -1.64
N THR A 215 8.01 -12.26 -0.56
CA THR A 215 6.56 -12.07 -0.66
C THR A 215 6.22 -10.78 -1.40
N VAL A 216 6.89 -9.67 -1.06
CA VAL A 216 6.65 -8.38 -1.72
C VAL A 216 7.00 -8.43 -3.19
N ARG A 217 8.16 -9.00 -3.56
CA ARG A 217 8.53 -9.16 -4.98
C ARG A 217 7.53 -10.02 -5.74
N ALA A 218 7.17 -11.21 -5.20
CA ALA A 218 6.20 -12.08 -5.85
C ALA A 218 4.83 -11.41 -6.08
N ALA A 219 4.39 -10.55 -5.15
CA ALA A 219 3.14 -9.81 -5.31
C ALA A 219 3.27 -8.70 -6.35
N ILE A 220 4.41 -8.00 -6.43
CA ILE A 220 4.68 -6.98 -7.47
C ILE A 220 4.75 -7.63 -8.85
N ASP A 221 5.52 -8.72 -8.99
CA ASP A 221 5.72 -9.42 -10.27
C ASP A 221 4.39 -9.95 -10.86
N GLN A 222 3.39 -10.15 -10.01
CA GLN A 222 2.04 -10.57 -10.39
C GLN A 222 1.02 -9.42 -10.45
N GLY A 223 1.46 -8.17 -10.41
CA GLY A 223 0.59 -7.00 -10.54
C GLY A 223 -0.27 -6.70 -9.30
N GLY A 224 0.16 -7.15 -8.12
CA GLY A 224 -0.58 -6.97 -6.86
C GLY A 224 -1.46 -8.17 -6.50
N ARG A 225 -2.20 -8.04 -5.40
CA ARG A 225 -3.09 -9.09 -4.89
C ARG A 225 -4.34 -9.24 -5.76
N ASN A 226 -4.85 -10.46 -5.85
CA ASN A 226 -6.03 -10.81 -6.66
C ASN A 226 -7.37 -10.28 -6.10
N ASP A 227 -7.39 -9.72 -4.91
CA ASP A 227 -8.55 -9.06 -4.30
C ASP A 227 -8.50 -7.51 -4.39
N GLU A 228 -7.52 -6.97 -5.06
CA GLU A 228 -7.39 -5.55 -5.41
C GLU A 228 -7.31 -5.39 -6.92
N VAL A 229 -7.64 -4.20 -7.43
CA VAL A 229 -7.61 -3.93 -8.87
C VAL A 229 -6.53 -2.91 -9.20
N ASP A 230 -6.00 -3.02 -10.40
CA ASP A 230 -5.00 -2.14 -10.97
C ASP A 230 -5.60 -0.85 -11.57
N LEU A 231 -4.79 -0.02 -12.21
CA LEU A 231 -5.21 1.24 -12.84
C LEU A 231 -6.26 1.05 -13.96
N HIS A 232 -6.31 -0.12 -14.56
CA HIS A 232 -7.22 -0.49 -15.66
C HIS A 232 -8.41 -1.33 -15.18
N GLY A 233 -8.56 -1.49 -13.85
CA GLY A 233 -9.65 -2.26 -13.25
C GLY A 233 -9.47 -3.77 -13.33
N GLN A 234 -8.25 -4.26 -13.66
CA GLN A 234 -7.94 -5.68 -13.70
C GLN A 234 -7.47 -6.16 -12.32
N PRO A 235 -7.91 -7.31 -11.84
CA PRO A 235 -7.42 -7.88 -10.59
C PRO A 235 -5.94 -8.26 -10.72
N GLY A 236 -5.17 -8.09 -9.64
CA GLY A 236 -3.82 -8.63 -9.57
C GLY A 236 -3.79 -10.16 -9.66
N GLY A 237 -2.62 -10.73 -9.93
CA GLY A 237 -2.43 -12.18 -10.04
C GLY A 237 -2.00 -12.85 -8.74
N TYR A 238 -1.56 -12.09 -7.73
CA TYR A 238 -1.03 -12.67 -6.50
C TYR A 238 -2.14 -13.23 -5.60
N ALA A 239 -2.30 -14.55 -5.63
CA ALA A 239 -3.18 -15.27 -4.72
C ALA A 239 -2.45 -15.53 -3.38
N ARG A 240 -2.99 -14.98 -2.29
CA ARG A 240 -2.42 -15.19 -0.96
C ARG A 240 -2.54 -16.64 -0.51
N ILE A 241 -1.51 -17.11 0.20
CA ILE A 241 -1.49 -18.46 0.79
C ILE A 241 -2.35 -18.48 2.06
N MET A 242 -2.24 -17.43 2.86
CA MET A 242 -2.90 -17.30 4.16
C MET A 242 -3.93 -16.17 4.15
N ASP A 243 -5.12 -16.50 3.71
CA ASP A 243 -6.25 -15.57 3.69
C ASP A 243 -7.53 -16.20 4.27
N ARG A 244 -8.65 -15.50 4.10
CA ARG A 244 -9.96 -15.96 4.58
C ARG A 244 -10.36 -17.31 4.03
N SER A 245 -10.00 -17.65 2.80
CA SER A 245 -10.36 -18.91 2.14
C SER A 245 -9.52 -20.09 2.65
N ALA A 246 -8.33 -19.83 3.18
CA ALA A 246 -7.44 -20.84 3.73
C ALA A 246 -7.92 -21.40 5.08
N ALA A 247 -8.76 -20.66 5.82
CA ALA A 247 -9.25 -21.12 7.13
C ALA A 247 -10.04 -22.43 7.01
N GLY A 248 -9.65 -23.44 7.81
CA GLY A 248 -10.26 -24.77 7.78
C GLY A 248 -9.72 -25.69 6.66
N GLN A 249 -8.90 -25.18 5.75
CA GLN A 249 -8.26 -25.96 4.70
C GLN A 249 -6.95 -26.62 5.19
N PRO A 250 -6.49 -27.68 4.56
CA PRO A 250 -5.20 -28.28 4.86
C PRO A 250 -4.06 -27.32 4.48
N CYS A 251 -3.06 -27.22 5.34
CA CYS A 251 -1.85 -26.46 5.10
C CYS A 251 -1.11 -26.99 3.85
N PRO A 252 -0.72 -26.15 2.90
CA PRO A 252 -0.03 -26.60 1.67
C PRO A 252 1.37 -27.17 1.94
N ARG A 253 1.89 -27.02 3.17
CA ARG A 253 3.22 -27.51 3.57
C ARG A 253 3.19 -28.81 4.36
N CYS A 254 2.19 -29.00 5.24
CA CYS A 254 2.17 -30.13 6.18
C CYS A 254 0.77 -30.77 6.38
N SER A 255 -0.22 -30.31 5.64
CA SER A 255 -1.63 -30.79 5.67
C SER A 255 -2.38 -30.58 6.99
N THR A 256 -1.76 -29.99 8.02
CA THR A 256 -2.46 -29.60 9.26
C THR A 256 -3.50 -28.53 8.94
N THR A 257 -4.68 -28.60 9.57
CA THR A 257 -5.76 -27.65 9.35
C THR A 257 -5.32 -26.21 9.73
N ILE A 258 -5.48 -25.27 8.80
CA ILE A 258 -5.23 -23.83 9.02
C ILE A 258 -6.29 -23.28 9.93
N VAL A 259 -5.85 -22.54 10.96
CA VAL A 259 -6.72 -21.93 11.94
C VAL A 259 -6.80 -20.41 11.76
N LYS A 260 -7.92 -19.82 12.19
CA LYS A 260 -8.12 -18.37 12.29
C LYS A 260 -8.06 -17.93 13.74
N ILE A 261 -7.27 -16.89 14.03
CA ILE A 261 -7.27 -16.20 15.32
C ILE A 261 -7.51 -14.71 15.12
N GLN A 262 -7.94 -14.00 16.18
CA GLN A 262 -7.97 -12.55 16.21
C GLN A 262 -6.75 -12.03 16.97
N TYR A 263 -6.00 -11.11 16.36
CA TYR A 263 -4.82 -10.53 16.98
C TYR A 263 -4.47 -9.16 16.38
N LEU A 264 -4.18 -8.17 17.23
CA LEU A 264 -3.82 -6.80 16.84
C LEU A 264 -4.79 -6.19 15.83
N GLY A 265 -6.07 -6.21 16.17
CA GLY A 265 -7.13 -5.55 15.39
C GLY A 265 -7.52 -6.22 14.08
N GLY A 266 -7.00 -7.42 13.78
CA GLY A 266 -7.31 -8.11 12.54
C GLY A 266 -7.27 -9.63 12.63
N ALA A 267 -7.87 -10.30 11.66
CA ALA A 267 -7.77 -11.75 11.52
C ALA A 267 -6.34 -12.17 11.17
N CYS A 268 -5.90 -13.29 11.73
CA CYS A 268 -4.70 -14.01 11.32
C CYS A 268 -5.09 -15.43 10.94
N TYR A 269 -4.57 -15.89 9.82
CA TYR A 269 -4.70 -17.26 9.34
C TYR A 269 -3.32 -17.91 9.44
N LEU A 270 -3.22 -19.06 10.06
CA LEU A 270 -1.92 -19.70 10.32
C LEU A 270 -2.04 -21.21 10.40
N CYS A 271 -0.95 -21.89 10.08
CA CYS A 271 -0.78 -23.30 10.35
C CYS A 271 -0.16 -23.48 11.74
N PRO A 272 -0.86 -24.10 12.72
CA PRO A 272 -0.34 -24.23 14.07
C PRO A 272 0.85 -25.20 14.18
N ALA A 273 1.08 -26.05 13.18
CA ALA A 273 2.23 -26.95 13.13
C ALA A 273 3.47 -26.33 12.46
N CYS A 274 3.27 -25.45 11.46
CA CYS A 274 4.38 -24.84 10.72
C CYS A 274 4.87 -23.53 11.31
N GLN A 275 4.04 -22.83 12.08
CA GLN A 275 4.31 -21.49 12.61
C GLN A 275 4.38 -21.55 14.14
N THR A 276 5.58 -21.53 14.66
CA THR A 276 5.87 -21.65 16.10
C THR A 276 6.34 -20.33 16.71
#